data_6be5189447894fb9c347eea62b0c61d0
#
_entry.id   6be5189447894fb9c347eea62b0c61d0
#
_cell.length_a   1.000
_cell.length_b   1.000
_cell.length_c   1.000
_cell.angle_alpha   90.00
_cell.angle_beta   90.00
_cell.angle_gamma   90.00
#
_symmetry.space_group_name_H-M   'P 1'
#
loop_
_entity.id
_entity.type
_entity.pdbx_description
1 polymer ?
#
loop_
_entity_poly.entity_id
_entity_poly.type
_entity_poly.pdbx_seq_one_letter_code
_entity_poly.pdbx_strand_id
1 'polypeptide(L)'
;MCGVAGLPKVAASRIIIQKLHRFHWLDFHTQESLAMTGNPPPAITAAVFDTKPYDRDALQRASANHAIEWHFLEFRLTEDSASAAKHARAVCVFVNDQLNRHCLEALASQGVELVALRSTGFNNVDVDSARELRLTVTRVPVYSPHAVAEHAVALLLTLNRKTHRAFNRVRELNFSLNGLVGFDLHGKTAGLVGTGKIGRVTGQILRGFGMRVLAYDPFPNHEWARQTGVEYVEAPAMVLRTSDVVSLHTPLTPETRYSIRAETIELMRPGSILINVSRGGLIDTGALIEALKSGHLAGVGLDVYEEEEGIFFEDLSGEVLHDDELARLLTFPNVLITSHQAFLTREALSEIARTTVRNISALAGQESFVEDSVVT
;
A
#
# COMPACT_ATOMS: atom_id res chain seq x y z
N MET A 1 53.76 -21.50 -42.50
CA MET A 1 54.11 -20.42 -43.44
C MET A 1 52.92 -19.54 -43.67
N CYS A 2 53.14 -18.22 -43.50
CA CYS A 2 52.30 -17.09 -43.91
C CYS A 2 50.99 -16.92 -43.10
N GLY A 3 50.69 -15.80 -42.51
CA GLY A 3 51.32 -14.49 -42.45
C GLY A 3 50.37 -13.59 -41.66
N VAL A 4 50.94 -12.85 -40.72
CA VAL A 4 50.24 -11.86 -39.88
C VAL A 4 49.99 -10.61 -40.73
N ALA A 5 48.78 -10.13 -40.84
CA ALA A 5 48.46 -8.83 -41.38
C ALA A 5 47.78 -7.96 -40.35
N GLY A 6 48.39 -6.79 -40.14
CA GLY A 6 48.14 -5.88 -39.02
C GLY A 6 46.88 -5.05 -39.15
N LEU A 7 46.43 -4.62 -37.99
CA LEU A 7 45.38 -3.61 -37.78
C LEU A 7 45.94 -2.19 -37.98
N PRO A 8 45.21 -1.26 -38.59
CA PRO A 8 45.56 0.16 -38.60
C PRO A 8 45.04 0.86 -37.33
N LYS A 9 45.95 1.62 -36.69
CA LYS A 9 45.65 2.60 -35.63
C LYS A 9 44.78 3.73 -36.25
N VAL A 10 43.62 3.94 -35.67
CA VAL A 10 42.82 5.15 -35.91
C VAL A 10 43.15 6.19 -34.84
N ALA A 11 43.53 7.34 -35.35
CA ALA A 11 43.97 8.51 -34.61
C ALA A 11 42.83 9.14 -33.80
N ALA A 12 43.16 9.57 -32.58
CA ALA A 12 42.32 10.37 -31.72
C ALA A 12 42.06 11.77 -32.37
N SER A 13 40.82 12.08 -32.60
CA SER A 13 40.37 13.46 -32.85
C SER A 13 39.94 14.11 -31.53
N ARG A 14 40.89 14.84 -30.94
CA ARG A 14 40.58 15.97 -30.05
C ARG A 14 40.03 17.09 -30.93
N ILE A 15 38.77 17.48 -30.75
CA ILE A 15 38.15 18.80 -30.99
C ILE A 15 36.64 18.57 -30.67
N ILE A 16 36.19 19.12 -29.57
CA ILE A 16 34.89 19.75 -29.24
C ILE A 16 34.76 19.72 -27.68
N ILE A 17 35.61 20.49 -27.04
CA ILE A 17 35.33 21.00 -25.69
C ILE A 17 35.76 22.46 -25.70
N GLN A 18 34.89 23.33 -26.19
CA GLN A 18 34.94 24.78 -25.95
C GLN A 18 33.70 25.41 -26.62
N LYS A 19 32.57 25.35 -25.88
CA LYS A 19 31.46 26.34 -25.99
C LYS A 19 30.28 25.87 -25.15
N LEU A 20 30.39 25.95 -23.83
CA LEU A 20 29.25 25.97 -22.91
C LEU A 20 29.72 26.61 -21.59
N HIS A 21 30.23 27.84 -21.69
CA HIS A 21 30.34 28.73 -20.54
C HIS A 21 29.58 30.02 -20.92
N ARG A 22 28.37 30.15 -20.37
CA ARG A 22 27.67 31.38 -19.96
C ARG A 22 26.16 31.09 -19.91
N PHE A 23 25.71 30.37 -18.90
CA PHE A 23 24.40 30.63 -18.36
C PHE A 23 24.60 31.46 -17.09
N HIS A 24 24.18 32.69 -17.16
CA HIS A 24 24.10 33.62 -16.06
C HIS A 24 23.15 33.04 -15.00
N TRP A 25 23.72 32.78 -13.82
CA TRP A 25 22.94 32.73 -12.58
C TRP A 25 22.45 34.14 -12.31
N LEU A 26 21.16 34.40 -12.59
CA LEU A 26 20.49 35.56 -12.06
C LEU A 26 20.28 35.32 -10.56
N ASP A 27 20.99 36.09 -9.77
CA ASP A 27 20.78 36.25 -8.35
C ASP A 27 19.34 36.73 -8.09
N PHE A 28 18.48 35.85 -7.65
CA PHE A 28 17.24 36.20 -6.94
C PHE A 28 17.51 36.19 -5.42
N HIS A 29 18.32 37.11 -4.97
CA HIS A 29 18.37 37.51 -3.58
C HIS A 29 17.71 38.86 -3.44
N THR A 30 16.39 38.88 -3.27
CA THR A 30 15.63 39.87 -2.49
C THR A 30 14.29 39.24 -2.13
N GLN A 31 14.29 38.28 -1.21
CA GLN A 31 13.13 38.03 -0.39
C GLN A 31 13.20 39.09 0.76
N GLU A 32 12.36 40.08 0.64
CA GLU A 32 12.03 40.92 1.77
C GLU A 32 11.58 40.03 2.94
N SER A 33 12.40 39.99 3.97
CA SER A 33 12.05 39.50 5.28
C SER A 33 10.94 40.38 5.84
N LEU A 34 9.69 40.03 5.57
CA LEU A 34 8.58 40.47 6.41
C LEU A 34 8.79 39.80 7.78
N ALA A 35 9.46 40.50 8.67
CA ALA A 35 9.54 40.16 10.08
C ALA A 35 8.11 40.10 10.64
N MET A 36 7.57 38.88 10.70
CA MET A 36 6.35 38.56 11.43
C MET A 36 6.67 38.77 12.91
N THR A 37 6.31 39.92 13.45
CA THR A 37 6.34 40.25 14.88
C THR A 37 5.16 39.59 15.59
N GLY A 38 5.20 38.28 15.64
CA GLY A 38 4.32 37.42 16.44
C GLY A 38 5.16 36.32 17.07
N ASN A 39 4.95 36.01 18.35
CA ASN A 39 5.53 34.81 18.92
C ASN A 39 5.16 33.62 18.03
N PRO A 40 6.10 32.72 17.72
CA PRO A 40 5.74 31.52 16.99
C PRO A 40 4.59 30.82 17.72
N PRO A 41 3.61 30.26 16.99
CA PRO A 41 2.52 29.55 17.63
C PRO A 41 3.07 28.45 18.55
N PRO A 42 2.41 28.17 19.67
CA PRO A 42 2.85 27.10 20.55
C PRO A 42 2.92 25.79 19.79
N ALA A 43 3.97 25.02 20.02
CA ALA A 43 4.14 23.73 19.39
C ALA A 43 2.96 22.79 19.76
N ILE A 44 2.46 22.06 18.76
CA ILE A 44 1.44 21.03 18.98
C ILE A 44 2.12 19.74 19.41
N THR A 45 1.85 19.26 20.60
CA THR A 45 2.32 17.95 21.05
C THR A 45 1.49 16.86 20.41
N ALA A 46 2.16 15.93 19.71
CA ALA A 46 1.53 14.80 19.02
C ALA A 46 2.16 13.47 19.47
N ALA A 47 1.35 12.55 19.99
CA ALA A 47 1.77 11.19 20.31
C ALA A 47 1.56 10.27 19.12
N VAL A 48 2.61 9.56 18.69
CA VAL A 48 2.59 8.66 17.54
C VAL A 48 2.68 7.22 18.05
N PHE A 49 1.60 6.47 17.93
CA PHE A 49 1.55 5.07 18.36
C PHE A 49 1.99 4.11 17.25
N ASP A 50 2.37 2.89 17.63
CA ASP A 50 2.89 1.86 16.73
C ASP A 50 3.92 2.41 15.72
N THR A 51 4.86 3.21 16.24
CA THR A 51 5.84 3.92 15.40
C THR A 51 6.94 2.98 14.95
N LYS A 52 7.09 2.84 13.64
CA LYS A 52 8.24 2.14 13.04
C LYS A 52 9.34 3.15 12.64
N PRO A 53 10.60 2.73 12.46
CA PRO A 53 11.69 3.65 12.09
C PRO A 53 11.40 4.50 10.84
N TYR A 54 10.77 3.91 9.82
CA TYR A 54 10.40 4.62 8.59
C TYR A 54 9.35 5.70 8.80
N ASP A 55 8.41 5.52 9.75
CA ASP A 55 7.41 6.55 10.12
C ASP A 55 8.07 7.74 10.78
N ARG A 56 8.93 7.47 11.79
CA ARG A 56 9.68 8.50 12.50
C ARG A 56 10.46 9.37 11.52
N ASP A 57 11.23 8.73 10.64
CA ASP A 57 12.05 9.44 9.65
C ASP A 57 11.19 10.27 8.69
N ALA A 58 10.06 9.75 8.23
CA ALA A 58 9.17 10.46 7.30
C ALA A 58 8.47 11.65 7.98
N LEU A 59 7.92 11.47 9.18
CA LEU A 59 7.23 12.50 9.94
C LEU A 59 8.19 13.63 10.35
N GLN A 60 9.39 13.31 10.83
CA GLN A 60 10.39 14.32 11.19
C GLN A 60 10.83 15.14 9.97
N ARG A 61 11.06 14.51 8.82
CA ARG A 61 11.38 15.25 7.58
C ARG A 61 10.23 16.15 7.13
N ALA A 62 9.00 15.64 7.17
CA ALA A 62 7.82 16.39 6.73
C ALA A 62 7.52 17.60 7.65
N SER A 63 7.83 17.49 8.94
CA SER A 63 7.54 18.52 9.95
C SER A 63 8.66 19.53 10.17
N ALA A 64 9.74 19.53 9.38
CA ALA A 64 10.91 20.40 9.60
C ALA A 64 10.56 21.89 9.71
N ASN A 65 9.48 22.35 9.09
CA ASN A 65 9.01 23.74 9.12
C ASN A 65 7.69 23.92 9.91
N HIS A 66 7.30 22.94 10.71
CA HIS A 66 6.07 22.96 11.49
C HIS A 66 6.40 22.85 12.98
N ALA A 67 5.69 23.61 13.82
CA ALA A 67 5.87 23.59 15.26
C ALA A 67 5.13 22.38 15.87
N ILE A 68 5.67 21.18 15.68
CA ILE A 68 5.13 19.92 16.23
C ILE A 68 6.18 19.28 17.13
N GLU A 69 5.79 18.95 18.35
CA GLU A 69 6.57 18.16 19.30
C GLU A 69 6.10 16.71 19.24
N TRP A 70 6.99 15.82 18.79
CA TRP A 70 6.67 14.43 18.56
C TRP A 70 7.02 13.55 19.78
N HIS A 71 6.04 12.76 20.24
CA HIS A 71 6.24 11.67 21.20
C HIS A 71 6.04 10.35 20.47
N PHE A 72 7.13 9.68 20.06
CA PHE A 72 7.10 8.42 19.33
C PHE A 72 7.01 7.23 20.30
N LEU A 73 5.98 6.42 20.15
CA LEU A 73 5.66 5.25 20.97
C LEU A 73 5.69 4.01 20.08
N GLU A 74 6.46 2.98 20.45
CA GLU A 74 6.68 1.78 19.63
C GLU A 74 5.61 0.71 19.87
N PHE A 75 4.68 0.95 20.81
CA PHE A 75 3.54 0.08 21.10
C PHE A 75 2.23 0.64 20.53
N ARG A 76 1.26 -0.23 20.35
CA ARG A 76 -0.05 0.09 19.79
C ARG A 76 -0.91 0.90 20.76
N LEU A 77 -1.79 1.72 20.18
CA LEU A 77 -2.87 2.37 20.91
C LEU A 77 -3.99 1.38 21.13
N THR A 78 -4.31 1.19 22.39
CA THR A 78 -5.44 0.43 22.89
C THR A 78 -6.07 1.20 24.05
N GLU A 79 -7.18 0.72 24.60
CA GLU A 79 -7.77 1.26 25.82
C GLU A 79 -6.76 1.35 26.97
N ASP A 80 -5.96 0.29 27.18
CA ASP A 80 -4.97 0.20 28.25
C ASP A 80 -3.78 1.15 28.06
N SER A 81 -3.38 1.40 26.81
CA SER A 81 -2.22 2.24 26.47
C SER A 81 -2.57 3.71 26.21
N ALA A 82 -3.86 4.06 26.15
CA ALA A 82 -4.32 5.41 25.87
C ALA A 82 -3.74 6.49 26.80
N SER A 83 -3.43 6.11 28.07
CA SER A 83 -2.80 6.99 29.04
C SER A 83 -1.43 7.55 28.61
N ALA A 84 -0.76 6.91 27.67
CA ALA A 84 0.51 7.39 27.10
C ALA A 84 0.35 8.62 26.19
N ALA A 85 -0.87 8.97 25.79
CA ALA A 85 -1.18 10.21 25.06
C ALA A 85 -1.25 11.46 25.96
N LYS A 86 -0.95 11.33 27.25
CA LYS A 86 -1.01 12.45 28.21
C LYS A 86 -0.24 13.67 27.70
N HIS A 87 -0.91 14.83 27.73
CA HIS A 87 -0.44 16.14 27.23
C HIS A 87 -0.37 16.26 25.71
N ALA A 88 -0.72 15.24 24.92
CA ALA A 88 -0.82 15.38 23.48
C ALA A 88 -2.17 15.99 23.09
N ARG A 89 -2.16 16.97 22.17
CA ARG A 89 -3.37 17.49 21.51
C ARG A 89 -3.76 16.67 20.30
N ALA A 90 -2.81 15.96 19.70
CA ALA A 90 -3.07 15.04 18.60
C ALA A 90 -2.50 13.66 18.91
N VAL A 91 -3.20 12.61 18.48
CA VAL A 91 -2.66 11.26 18.40
C VAL A 91 -2.54 10.86 16.94
N CYS A 92 -1.43 10.23 16.58
CA CYS A 92 -1.18 9.73 15.25
C CYS A 92 -1.13 8.20 15.30
N VAL A 93 -2.00 7.55 14.53
CA VAL A 93 -2.30 6.12 14.66
C VAL A 93 -2.18 5.38 13.32
N PHE A 94 -2.04 4.06 13.37
CA PHE A 94 -1.96 3.20 12.21
C PHE A 94 -3.12 2.19 12.17
N VAL A 95 -3.15 1.29 11.20
CA VAL A 95 -4.29 0.41 10.93
C VAL A 95 -4.57 -0.63 12.02
N ASN A 96 -3.56 -0.97 12.82
CA ASN A 96 -3.67 -1.95 13.90
C ASN A 96 -3.89 -1.34 15.30
N ASP A 97 -3.93 0.00 15.39
CA ASP A 97 -4.34 0.68 16.62
C ASP A 97 -5.86 0.50 16.83
N GLN A 98 -6.30 0.30 18.05
CA GLN A 98 -7.71 0.03 18.40
C GLN A 98 -8.35 1.29 18.98
N LEU A 99 -9.20 1.95 18.19
CA LEU A 99 -9.90 3.15 18.59
C LEU A 99 -11.39 2.87 18.77
N ASN A 100 -11.68 1.94 19.68
CA ASN A 100 -13.03 1.69 20.17
C ASN A 100 -13.51 2.84 21.08
N ARG A 101 -14.79 2.81 21.49
CA ARG A 101 -15.40 3.86 22.32
C ARG A 101 -14.59 4.16 23.58
N HIS A 102 -14.16 3.14 24.32
CA HIS A 102 -13.43 3.33 25.59
C HIS A 102 -12.07 3.97 25.39
N CYS A 103 -11.34 3.57 24.36
CA CYS A 103 -10.09 4.22 23.98
C CYS A 103 -10.30 5.70 23.62
N LEU A 104 -11.32 6.02 22.82
CA LEU A 104 -11.65 7.39 22.43
C LEU A 104 -12.08 8.24 23.63
N GLU A 105 -12.87 7.70 24.57
CA GLU A 105 -13.23 8.36 25.84
C GLU A 105 -11.99 8.68 26.69
N ALA A 106 -11.05 7.74 26.77
CA ALA A 106 -9.79 7.94 27.47
C ALA A 106 -8.95 9.06 26.83
N LEU A 107 -8.83 9.09 25.50
CA LEU A 107 -8.12 10.15 24.77
C LEU A 107 -8.79 11.52 24.96
N ALA A 108 -10.10 11.61 24.80
CA ALA A 108 -10.86 12.84 24.99
C ALA A 108 -10.70 13.40 26.41
N SER A 109 -10.73 12.54 27.44
CA SER A 109 -10.54 12.93 28.83
C SER A 109 -9.16 13.55 29.12
N GLN A 110 -8.16 13.24 28.31
CA GLN A 110 -6.79 13.77 28.40
C GLN A 110 -6.57 15.05 27.60
N GLY A 111 -7.60 15.52 26.88
CA GLY A 111 -7.52 16.75 26.08
C GLY A 111 -7.02 16.54 24.67
N VAL A 112 -7.03 15.31 24.13
CA VAL A 112 -6.79 15.04 22.71
C VAL A 112 -7.93 15.65 21.91
N GLU A 113 -7.60 16.35 20.82
CA GLU A 113 -8.53 17.05 19.93
C GLU A 113 -8.59 16.38 18.54
N LEU A 114 -7.48 15.71 18.13
CA LEU A 114 -7.32 15.11 16.81
C LEU A 114 -6.78 13.69 16.89
N VAL A 115 -7.43 12.81 16.14
CA VAL A 115 -6.91 11.49 15.77
C VAL A 115 -6.51 11.54 14.29
N ALA A 116 -5.21 11.47 14.01
CA ALA A 116 -4.65 11.52 12.67
C ALA A 116 -4.19 10.12 12.23
N LEU A 117 -4.95 9.47 11.33
CA LEU A 117 -4.55 8.18 10.77
C LEU A 117 -3.46 8.35 9.70
N ARG A 118 -2.40 7.53 9.79
CA ARG A 118 -1.36 7.38 8.75
C ARG A 118 -1.81 6.42 7.62
N SER A 119 -3.11 6.28 7.40
CA SER A 119 -3.71 5.35 6.44
C SER A 119 -4.88 5.97 5.70
N THR A 120 -5.28 5.36 4.58
CA THR A 120 -6.53 5.71 3.89
C THR A 120 -7.73 5.03 4.55
N GLY A 121 -7.58 3.76 4.95
CA GLY A 121 -8.60 3.01 5.68
C GLY A 121 -8.70 3.48 7.13
N PHE A 122 -9.91 3.42 7.69
CA PHE A 122 -10.23 3.83 9.05
C PHE A 122 -11.20 2.85 9.76
N ASN A 123 -11.18 1.58 9.34
CA ASN A 123 -12.05 0.54 9.90
C ASN A 123 -11.78 0.25 11.39
N ASN A 124 -10.60 0.61 11.88
CA ASN A 124 -10.18 0.47 13.27
C ASN A 124 -10.64 1.63 14.19
N VAL A 125 -11.44 2.56 13.67
CA VAL A 125 -11.98 3.71 14.43
C VAL A 125 -13.48 3.62 14.56
N ASP A 126 -14.01 3.72 15.78
CA ASP A 126 -15.42 3.96 16.04
C ASP A 126 -15.74 5.44 15.77
N VAL A 127 -16.08 5.73 14.48
CA VAL A 127 -16.30 7.08 13.98
C VAL A 127 -17.51 7.74 14.66
N ASP A 128 -18.54 6.98 15.00
CA ASP A 128 -19.74 7.53 15.64
C ASP A 128 -19.42 7.96 17.08
N SER A 129 -18.70 7.15 17.84
CA SER A 129 -18.18 7.53 19.15
C SER A 129 -17.24 8.74 19.09
N ALA A 130 -16.35 8.80 18.10
CA ALA A 130 -15.46 9.95 17.90
C ALA A 130 -16.26 11.25 17.69
N ARG A 131 -17.32 11.19 16.89
CA ARG A 131 -18.22 12.32 16.62
C ARG A 131 -18.97 12.77 17.85
N GLU A 132 -19.52 11.83 18.64
CA GLU A 132 -20.17 12.13 19.94
C GLU A 132 -19.21 12.82 20.93
N LEU A 133 -17.95 12.39 20.96
CA LEU A 133 -16.89 12.93 21.82
C LEU A 133 -16.25 14.21 21.28
N ARG A 134 -16.68 14.67 20.10
CA ARG A 134 -16.13 15.85 19.42
C ARG A 134 -14.63 15.74 19.10
N LEU A 135 -14.16 14.52 18.89
CA LEU A 135 -12.82 14.25 18.38
C LEU A 135 -12.81 14.40 16.86
N THR A 136 -11.93 15.23 16.36
CA THR A 136 -11.69 15.27 14.91
C THR A 136 -10.90 14.04 14.51
N VAL A 137 -11.39 13.28 13.53
CA VAL A 137 -10.65 12.15 12.96
C VAL A 137 -10.26 12.50 11.53
N THR A 138 -8.98 12.38 11.22
CA THR A 138 -8.47 12.58 9.85
C THR A 138 -7.73 11.35 9.34
N ARG A 139 -7.74 11.17 8.03
CA ARG A 139 -7.05 10.10 7.32
C ARG A 139 -6.17 10.67 6.21
N VAL A 140 -5.39 9.82 5.56
CA VAL A 140 -4.71 10.16 4.30
C VAL A 140 -5.61 9.75 3.13
N PRO A 141 -6.24 10.70 2.43
CA PRO A 141 -7.21 10.37 1.38
C PRO A 141 -6.60 9.60 0.20
N VAL A 142 -5.34 9.92 -0.10
CA VAL A 142 -4.56 9.28 -1.17
C VAL A 142 -3.08 9.44 -0.85
N TYR A 143 -2.28 8.37 -1.00
CA TYR A 143 -0.83 8.47 -0.88
C TYR A 143 -0.11 8.07 -2.17
N SER A 144 -0.20 6.83 -2.65
CA SER A 144 0.40 6.39 -3.92
C SER A 144 -0.37 5.20 -4.50
N PRO A 145 -1.34 5.44 -5.40
CA PRO A 145 -2.00 4.34 -6.10
C PRO A 145 -1.03 3.45 -6.89
N HIS A 146 0.09 4.02 -7.34
CA HIS A 146 1.13 3.30 -8.07
C HIS A 146 1.83 2.28 -7.18
N ALA A 147 2.20 2.64 -5.95
CA ALA A 147 2.86 1.72 -5.02
C ALA A 147 2.08 0.40 -4.86
N VAL A 148 0.78 0.49 -4.57
CA VAL A 148 -0.07 -0.68 -4.37
C VAL A 148 -0.32 -1.44 -5.66
N ALA A 149 -0.52 -0.74 -6.79
CA ALA A 149 -0.72 -1.36 -8.09
C ALA A 149 0.52 -2.12 -8.58
N GLU A 150 1.71 -1.52 -8.42
CA GLU A 150 2.99 -2.13 -8.76
C GLU A 150 3.27 -3.35 -7.86
N HIS A 151 2.92 -3.28 -6.58
CA HIS A 151 3.05 -4.43 -5.67
C HIS A 151 2.14 -5.59 -6.07
N ALA A 152 0.88 -5.34 -6.47
CA ALA A 152 -0.01 -6.38 -7.01
C ALA A 152 0.60 -7.09 -8.22
N VAL A 153 1.21 -6.31 -9.12
CA VAL A 153 1.90 -6.87 -10.30
C VAL A 153 3.19 -7.60 -9.90
N ALA A 154 3.93 -7.10 -8.91
CA ALA A 154 5.12 -7.79 -8.39
C ALA A 154 4.77 -9.15 -7.79
N LEU A 155 3.68 -9.26 -7.00
CA LEU A 155 3.16 -10.54 -6.50
C LEU A 155 2.80 -11.48 -7.66
N LEU A 156 2.07 -10.99 -8.67
CA LEU A 156 1.70 -11.77 -9.86
C LEU A 156 2.94 -12.31 -10.58
N LEU A 157 3.91 -11.44 -10.89
CA LEU A 157 5.12 -11.84 -11.60
C LEU A 157 5.98 -12.81 -10.79
N THR A 158 6.08 -12.59 -9.49
CA THR A 158 6.84 -13.47 -8.58
C THR A 158 6.22 -14.86 -8.49
N LEU A 159 4.89 -14.96 -8.37
CA LEU A 159 4.16 -16.23 -8.38
C LEU A 159 4.30 -16.96 -9.73
N ASN A 160 4.00 -16.24 -10.82
CA ASN A 160 4.02 -16.84 -12.17
C ASN A 160 5.42 -17.33 -12.53
N ARG A 161 6.45 -16.48 -12.35
CA ARG A 161 7.83 -16.81 -12.74
C ARG A 161 8.62 -17.52 -11.64
N LYS A 162 8.00 -17.71 -10.45
CA LYS A 162 8.58 -18.37 -9.27
C LYS A 162 9.96 -17.85 -8.87
N THR A 163 10.16 -16.52 -9.02
CA THR A 163 11.47 -15.88 -8.84
C THR A 163 12.00 -16.03 -7.42
N HIS A 164 11.14 -15.96 -6.39
CA HIS A 164 11.48 -16.21 -4.99
C HIS A 164 12.04 -17.63 -4.77
N ARG A 165 11.44 -18.65 -5.39
CA ARG A 165 11.92 -20.04 -5.30
C ARG A 165 13.23 -20.25 -6.07
N ALA A 166 13.31 -19.67 -7.27
CA ALA A 166 14.53 -19.73 -8.07
C ALA A 166 15.72 -19.08 -7.36
N PHE A 167 15.50 -17.88 -6.75
CA PHE A 167 16.50 -17.18 -5.96
C PHE A 167 17.04 -18.03 -4.80
N ASN A 168 16.15 -18.63 -4.00
CA ASN A 168 16.54 -19.47 -2.86
C ASN A 168 17.33 -20.71 -3.32
N ARG A 169 16.86 -21.40 -4.37
CA ARG A 169 17.55 -22.59 -4.93
C ARG A 169 18.98 -22.28 -5.40
N VAL A 170 19.17 -21.18 -6.11
CA VAL A 170 20.50 -20.77 -6.61
C VAL A 170 21.46 -20.52 -5.45
N ARG A 171 21.01 -19.95 -4.33
CA ARG A 171 21.83 -19.77 -3.12
C ARG A 171 22.25 -21.09 -2.47
N GLU A 172 21.46 -22.14 -2.67
CA GLU A 172 21.75 -23.51 -2.24
C GLU A 172 22.50 -24.33 -3.33
N LEU A 173 23.00 -23.67 -4.37
CA LEU A 173 23.68 -24.28 -5.53
C LEU A 173 22.81 -25.24 -6.34
N ASN A 174 21.47 -25.15 -6.20
CA ASN A 174 20.53 -25.92 -7.00
C ASN A 174 20.10 -25.11 -8.24
N PHE A 175 20.70 -25.38 -9.37
CA PHE A 175 20.45 -24.71 -10.65
C PHE A 175 19.39 -25.41 -11.52
N SER A 176 18.67 -26.41 -10.98
CA SER A 176 17.61 -27.13 -11.71
C SER A 176 16.42 -26.21 -11.99
N LEU A 177 15.90 -26.30 -13.22
CA LEU A 177 14.69 -25.57 -13.65
C LEU A 177 13.40 -26.33 -13.36
N ASN A 178 13.46 -27.56 -12.82
CA ASN A 178 12.29 -28.37 -12.55
C ASN A 178 11.30 -27.68 -11.61
N GLY A 179 10.03 -27.60 -12.03
CA GLY A 179 8.96 -26.96 -11.29
C GLY A 179 8.98 -25.44 -11.30
N LEU A 180 9.82 -24.79 -12.15
CA LEU A 180 9.88 -23.34 -12.31
C LEU A 180 9.16 -22.82 -13.57
N VAL A 181 8.47 -23.69 -14.31
CA VAL A 181 7.71 -23.29 -15.51
C VAL A 181 6.60 -22.30 -15.12
N GLY A 182 6.57 -21.15 -15.78
CA GLY A 182 5.52 -20.14 -15.73
C GLY A 182 4.81 -20.04 -17.09
N PHE A 183 4.02 -19.00 -17.26
CA PHE A 183 3.34 -18.69 -18.53
C PHE A 183 3.54 -17.21 -18.91
N ASP A 184 3.34 -16.88 -20.20
CA ASP A 184 3.38 -15.50 -20.66
C ASP A 184 2.07 -14.78 -20.30
N LEU A 185 2.17 -13.57 -19.78
CA LEU A 185 1.00 -12.73 -19.52
C LEU A 185 0.41 -12.17 -20.82
N HIS A 186 1.25 -11.98 -21.85
CA HIS A 186 0.82 -11.51 -23.17
C HIS A 186 -0.28 -12.42 -23.75
N GLY A 187 -1.37 -11.82 -24.21
CA GLY A 187 -2.52 -12.52 -24.75
C GLY A 187 -3.45 -13.20 -23.74
N LYS A 188 -3.12 -13.16 -22.43
CA LYS A 188 -3.98 -13.64 -21.35
C LYS A 188 -4.99 -12.60 -20.93
N THR A 189 -6.00 -13.01 -20.19
CA THR A 189 -7.03 -12.13 -19.64
C THR A 189 -6.78 -11.85 -18.17
N ALA A 190 -6.69 -10.58 -17.80
CA ALA A 190 -6.72 -10.13 -16.42
C ALA A 190 -8.11 -9.59 -16.06
N GLY A 191 -8.59 -9.92 -14.88
CA GLY A 191 -9.84 -9.45 -14.33
C GLY A 191 -9.61 -8.54 -13.13
N LEU A 192 -10.21 -7.37 -13.14
CA LEU A 192 -10.17 -6.43 -12.03
C LEU A 192 -11.55 -6.38 -11.35
N VAL A 193 -11.58 -6.60 -10.05
CA VAL A 193 -12.75 -6.35 -9.23
C VAL A 193 -12.49 -5.08 -8.43
N GLY A 194 -13.13 -3.99 -8.85
CA GLY A 194 -12.86 -2.63 -8.39
C GLY A 194 -11.92 -1.85 -9.32
N THR A 195 -12.33 -0.64 -9.72
CA THR A 195 -11.58 0.27 -10.59
C THR A 195 -11.45 1.67 -9.99
N GLY A 196 -11.25 1.72 -8.68
CA GLY A 196 -10.82 2.92 -7.99
C GLY A 196 -9.43 3.39 -8.47
N LYS A 197 -8.81 4.31 -7.75
CA LYS A 197 -7.49 4.85 -8.15
C LYS A 197 -6.45 3.75 -8.38
N ILE A 198 -6.37 2.74 -7.49
CA ILE A 198 -5.40 1.63 -7.56
C ILE A 198 -5.75 0.68 -8.71
N GLY A 199 -7.00 0.19 -8.77
CA GLY A 199 -7.41 -0.77 -9.81
C GLY A 199 -7.21 -0.23 -11.22
N ARG A 200 -7.40 1.08 -11.45
CA ARG A 200 -7.13 1.71 -12.73
C ARG A 200 -5.66 1.70 -13.10
N VAL A 201 -4.76 1.98 -12.16
CA VAL A 201 -3.31 1.89 -12.40
C VAL A 201 -2.91 0.44 -12.67
N THR A 202 -3.41 -0.53 -11.89
CA THR A 202 -3.17 -1.97 -12.12
C THR A 202 -3.61 -2.38 -13.53
N GLY A 203 -4.79 -1.93 -13.96
CA GLY A 203 -5.29 -2.21 -15.31
C GLY A 203 -4.39 -1.66 -16.41
N GLN A 204 -3.87 -0.44 -16.25
CA GLN A 204 -2.93 0.15 -17.20
C GLN A 204 -1.63 -0.64 -17.29
N ILE A 205 -1.08 -1.07 -16.14
CA ILE A 205 0.16 -1.87 -16.11
C ILE A 205 -0.08 -3.22 -16.81
N LEU A 206 -1.20 -3.90 -16.52
CA LEU A 206 -1.53 -5.19 -17.13
C LEU A 206 -1.80 -5.06 -18.64
N ARG A 207 -2.41 -3.97 -19.10
CA ARG A 207 -2.49 -3.63 -20.54
C ARG A 207 -1.10 -3.48 -21.16
N GLY A 208 -0.16 -2.88 -20.43
CA GLY A 208 1.25 -2.76 -20.87
C GLY A 208 1.93 -4.11 -21.09
N PHE A 209 1.53 -5.17 -20.36
CA PHE A 209 1.96 -6.54 -20.61
C PHE A 209 1.27 -7.23 -21.79
N GLY A 210 0.39 -6.52 -22.53
CA GLY A 210 -0.36 -7.08 -23.64
C GLY A 210 -1.51 -8.00 -23.21
N MET A 211 -1.98 -7.89 -21.98
CA MET A 211 -3.17 -8.61 -21.50
C MET A 211 -4.46 -7.97 -22.02
N ARG A 212 -5.50 -8.77 -22.25
CA ARG A 212 -6.87 -8.29 -22.27
C ARG A 212 -7.28 -8.01 -20.81
N VAL A 213 -7.83 -6.82 -20.54
CA VAL A 213 -8.25 -6.47 -19.16
C VAL A 213 -9.76 -6.31 -19.12
N LEU A 214 -10.43 -7.15 -18.34
CA LEU A 214 -11.84 -7.04 -17.98
C LEU A 214 -11.94 -6.40 -16.60
N ALA A 215 -12.96 -5.60 -16.36
CA ALA A 215 -13.16 -4.92 -15.09
C ALA A 215 -14.64 -4.94 -14.68
N TYR A 216 -14.87 -5.07 -13.39
CA TYR A 216 -16.16 -4.83 -12.77
C TYR A 216 -16.03 -3.75 -11.71
N ASP A 217 -16.92 -2.78 -11.74
CA ASP A 217 -17.08 -1.76 -10.71
C ASP A 217 -18.55 -1.31 -10.72
N PRO A 218 -19.22 -1.14 -9.56
CA PRO A 218 -20.57 -0.62 -9.52
C PRO A 218 -20.67 0.82 -10.07
N PHE A 219 -19.53 1.54 -10.13
CA PHE A 219 -19.43 2.90 -10.65
C PHE A 219 -18.36 2.97 -11.77
N PRO A 220 -18.64 2.40 -12.96
CA PRO A 220 -17.64 2.26 -14.02
C PRO A 220 -17.19 3.62 -14.59
N ASN A 221 -15.88 3.77 -14.80
CA ASN A 221 -15.32 4.93 -15.49
C ASN A 221 -15.14 4.63 -16.99
N HIS A 222 -16.18 4.92 -17.78
CA HIS A 222 -16.19 4.62 -19.21
C HIS A 222 -15.19 5.44 -20.01
N GLU A 223 -14.80 6.62 -19.55
CA GLU A 223 -13.79 7.42 -20.23
C GLU A 223 -12.41 6.77 -20.10
N TRP A 224 -12.03 6.38 -18.87
CA TRP A 224 -10.80 5.63 -18.65
C TRP A 224 -10.77 4.31 -19.45
N ALA A 225 -11.89 3.60 -19.53
CA ALA A 225 -11.99 2.37 -20.31
C ALA A 225 -11.72 2.62 -21.80
N ARG A 226 -12.30 3.69 -22.38
CA ARG A 226 -12.02 4.06 -23.77
C ARG A 226 -10.57 4.44 -24.03
N GLN A 227 -9.96 5.15 -23.08
CA GLN A 227 -8.55 5.59 -23.21
C GLN A 227 -7.55 4.43 -23.11
N THR A 228 -7.87 3.41 -22.32
CA THR A 228 -6.94 2.32 -21.98
C THR A 228 -7.24 1.01 -22.69
N GLY A 229 -8.43 0.86 -23.28
CA GLY A 229 -8.90 -0.38 -23.89
C GLY A 229 -9.27 -1.45 -22.86
N VAL A 230 -9.60 -1.05 -21.61
CA VAL A 230 -10.19 -1.93 -20.60
C VAL A 230 -11.68 -2.11 -20.90
N GLU A 231 -12.18 -3.32 -20.71
CA GLU A 231 -13.56 -3.68 -20.99
C GLU A 231 -14.35 -3.87 -19.68
N TYR A 232 -15.36 -3.04 -19.41
CA TYR A 232 -16.25 -3.27 -18.29
C TYR A 232 -17.25 -4.38 -18.60
N VAL A 233 -17.52 -5.20 -17.58
CA VAL A 233 -18.55 -6.25 -17.60
C VAL A 233 -19.63 -5.95 -16.57
N GLU A 234 -20.83 -6.53 -16.80
CA GLU A 234 -22.04 -6.21 -16.01
C GLU A 234 -22.04 -6.82 -14.61
N ALA A 235 -21.26 -7.89 -14.38
CA ALA A 235 -21.26 -8.61 -13.11
C ALA A 235 -19.86 -9.13 -12.76
N PRO A 236 -19.49 -9.19 -11.46
CA PRO A 236 -18.18 -9.72 -11.04
C PRO A 236 -17.97 -11.18 -11.44
N ALA A 237 -19.05 -11.97 -11.52
CA ALA A 237 -18.98 -13.36 -11.97
C ALA A 237 -18.42 -13.50 -13.41
N MET A 238 -18.64 -12.50 -14.28
CA MET A 238 -18.05 -12.52 -15.62
C MET A 238 -16.53 -12.32 -15.58
N VAL A 239 -16.04 -11.46 -14.66
CA VAL A 239 -14.60 -11.31 -14.40
C VAL A 239 -14.02 -12.64 -13.98
N LEU A 240 -14.61 -13.31 -12.98
CA LEU A 240 -14.13 -14.57 -12.43
C LEU A 240 -14.05 -15.69 -13.49
N ARG A 241 -15.12 -15.87 -14.28
CA ARG A 241 -15.21 -16.93 -15.29
C ARG A 241 -14.24 -16.76 -16.47
N THR A 242 -13.83 -15.54 -16.76
CA THR A 242 -13.13 -15.25 -18.01
C THR A 242 -11.62 -15.04 -17.80
N SER A 243 -11.19 -14.73 -16.58
CA SER A 243 -9.84 -14.26 -16.32
C SER A 243 -8.85 -15.39 -15.99
N ASP A 244 -7.64 -15.29 -16.52
CA ASP A 244 -6.48 -16.10 -16.15
C ASP A 244 -5.85 -15.58 -14.84
N VAL A 245 -6.02 -14.28 -14.57
CA VAL A 245 -5.57 -13.61 -13.35
C VAL A 245 -6.71 -12.72 -12.84
N VAL A 246 -7.06 -12.82 -11.57
CA VAL A 246 -8.03 -11.96 -10.91
C VAL A 246 -7.31 -11.12 -9.85
N SER A 247 -7.54 -9.80 -9.84
CA SER A 247 -6.98 -8.88 -8.84
C SER A 247 -8.08 -8.06 -8.18
N LEU A 248 -8.06 -8.04 -6.84
CA LEU A 248 -9.07 -7.38 -6.02
C LEU A 248 -8.62 -5.98 -5.61
N HIS A 249 -9.49 -4.99 -5.85
CA HIS A 249 -9.24 -3.57 -5.57
C HIS A 249 -10.49 -2.87 -5.00
N THR A 250 -11.33 -3.61 -4.29
CA THR A 250 -12.55 -3.11 -3.65
C THR A 250 -12.32 -2.83 -2.16
N PRO A 251 -13.01 -1.86 -1.56
CA PRO A 251 -13.03 -1.73 -0.10
C PRO A 251 -13.74 -2.93 0.55
N LEU A 252 -13.48 -3.17 1.82
CA LEU A 252 -14.24 -4.12 2.63
C LEU A 252 -15.49 -3.42 3.18
N THR A 253 -16.64 -3.90 2.76
CA THR A 253 -17.98 -3.50 3.24
C THR A 253 -18.79 -4.75 3.55
N PRO A 254 -19.96 -4.64 4.19
CA PRO A 254 -20.84 -5.80 4.38
C PRO A 254 -21.13 -6.55 3.07
N GLU A 255 -21.28 -5.82 1.94
CA GLU A 255 -21.61 -6.38 0.62
C GLU A 255 -20.41 -7.04 -0.06
N THR A 256 -19.18 -6.59 0.22
CA THR A 256 -17.95 -7.12 -0.38
C THR A 256 -17.25 -8.16 0.48
N ARG A 257 -17.63 -8.28 1.77
CA ARG A 257 -17.11 -9.31 2.66
C ARG A 257 -17.35 -10.69 2.04
N TYR A 258 -16.30 -11.50 2.00
CA TYR A 258 -16.31 -12.83 1.36
C TYR A 258 -16.86 -12.83 -0.06
N SER A 259 -16.58 -11.76 -0.83
CA SER A 259 -16.86 -11.76 -2.27
C SER A 259 -16.11 -12.87 -3.01
N ILE A 260 -15.02 -13.36 -2.45
CA ILE A 260 -14.29 -14.56 -2.86
C ILE A 260 -14.51 -15.62 -1.77
N ARG A 261 -15.37 -16.60 -2.07
CA ARG A 261 -15.75 -17.73 -1.23
C ARG A 261 -15.96 -18.96 -2.09
N ALA A 262 -16.30 -20.10 -1.51
CA ALA A 262 -16.38 -21.37 -2.22
C ALA A 262 -17.14 -21.26 -3.56
N GLU A 263 -18.36 -20.69 -3.54
CA GLU A 263 -19.20 -20.61 -4.75
C GLU A 263 -18.61 -19.68 -5.82
N THR A 264 -17.92 -18.63 -5.42
CA THR A 264 -17.31 -17.67 -6.37
C THR A 264 -15.96 -18.15 -6.86
N ILE A 265 -15.21 -18.89 -6.03
CA ILE A 265 -13.97 -19.56 -6.45
C ILE A 265 -14.29 -20.64 -7.52
N GLU A 266 -15.37 -21.40 -7.39
CA GLU A 266 -15.80 -22.35 -8.40
C GLU A 266 -16.09 -21.71 -9.77
N LEU A 267 -16.45 -20.42 -9.79
CA LEU A 267 -16.63 -19.69 -11.05
C LEU A 267 -15.28 -19.33 -11.71
N MET A 268 -14.20 -19.29 -10.95
CA MET A 268 -12.88 -18.93 -11.48
C MET A 268 -12.39 -20.04 -12.42
N ARG A 269 -11.60 -19.63 -13.40
CA ARG A 269 -11.02 -20.60 -14.33
C ARG A 269 -10.06 -21.54 -13.59
N PRO A 270 -10.14 -22.86 -13.80
CA PRO A 270 -9.13 -23.76 -13.30
C PRO A 270 -7.73 -23.34 -13.77
N GLY A 271 -6.80 -23.25 -12.82
CA GLY A 271 -5.43 -22.79 -13.07
C GLY A 271 -5.26 -21.28 -13.11
N SER A 272 -6.26 -20.51 -12.70
CA SER A 272 -6.13 -19.04 -12.56
C SER A 272 -5.33 -18.64 -11.31
N ILE A 273 -4.84 -17.39 -11.31
CA ILE A 273 -4.15 -16.74 -10.19
C ILE A 273 -5.05 -15.69 -9.56
N LEU A 274 -5.10 -15.66 -8.23
CA LEU A 274 -5.79 -14.64 -7.46
C LEU A 274 -4.79 -13.72 -6.76
N ILE A 275 -4.98 -12.40 -6.86
CA ILE A 275 -4.18 -11.38 -6.19
C ILE A 275 -5.08 -10.52 -5.32
N ASN A 276 -4.71 -10.35 -4.04
CA ASN A 276 -5.41 -9.44 -3.12
C ASN A 276 -4.41 -8.51 -2.43
N VAL A 277 -4.51 -7.22 -2.75
CA VAL A 277 -3.75 -6.12 -2.14
C VAL A 277 -4.70 -5.08 -1.53
N SER A 278 -5.93 -5.49 -1.24
CA SER A 278 -6.99 -4.59 -0.77
C SER A 278 -7.32 -4.80 0.71
N ARG A 279 -8.14 -5.82 1.01
CA ARG A 279 -8.50 -6.21 2.40
C ARG A 279 -8.63 -7.72 2.50
N GLY A 280 -8.12 -8.30 3.61
CA GLY A 280 -8.15 -9.74 3.86
C GLY A 280 -9.56 -10.32 3.85
N GLY A 281 -10.50 -9.72 4.54
CA GLY A 281 -11.90 -10.17 4.65
C GLY A 281 -12.72 -10.15 3.36
N LEU A 282 -12.12 -9.79 2.20
CA LEU A 282 -12.71 -10.02 0.88
C LEU A 282 -12.70 -11.51 0.49
N ILE A 283 -11.82 -12.30 1.11
CA ILE A 283 -11.61 -13.72 0.83
C ILE A 283 -11.96 -14.52 2.07
N ASP A 284 -12.76 -15.55 1.90
CA ASP A 284 -12.94 -16.64 2.87
C ASP A 284 -11.69 -17.52 2.83
N THR A 285 -10.89 -17.46 3.89
CA THR A 285 -9.59 -18.15 3.96
C THR A 285 -9.74 -19.67 3.92
N GLY A 286 -10.75 -20.23 4.57
CA GLY A 286 -11.03 -21.66 4.54
C GLY A 286 -11.35 -22.15 3.13
N ALA A 287 -12.21 -21.43 2.39
CA ALA A 287 -12.54 -21.75 1.00
C ALA A 287 -11.31 -21.63 0.08
N LEU A 288 -10.45 -20.63 0.32
CA LEU A 288 -9.20 -20.45 -0.42
C LEU A 288 -8.25 -21.65 -0.23
N ILE A 289 -8.09 -22.12 1.00
CA ILE A 289 -7.27 -23.28 1.32
C ILE A 289 -7.75 -24.53 0.58
N GLU A 290 -9.06 -24.78 0.55
CA GLU A 290 -9.62 -25.94 -0.18
C GLU A 290 -9.40 -25.82 -1.70
N ALA A 291 -9.53 -24.63 -2.28
CA ALA A 291 -9.23 -24.39 -3.69
C ALA A 291 -7.76 -24.62 -4.05
N LEU A 292 -6.85 -24.27 -3.14
CA LEU A 292 -5.41 -24.54 -3.31
C LEU A 292 -5.09 -26.03 -3.21
N LYS A 293 -5.72 -26.75 -2.25
CA LYS A 293 -5.56 -28.22 -2.09
C LYS A 293 -6.06 -28.98 -3.30
N SER A 294 -7.18 -28.58 -3.87
CA SER A 294 -7.74 -29.22 -5.07
C SER A 294 -6.95 -28.91 -6.34
N GLY A 295 -6.07 -27.90 -6.31
CA GLY A 295 -5.35 -27.42 -7.49
C GLY A 295 -6.24 -26.58 -8.42
N HIS A 296 -7.42 -26.15 -7.98
CA HIS A 296 -8.30 -25.29 -8.77
C HIS A 296 -7.63 -23.95 -9.08
N LEU A 297 -6.96 -23.34 -8.08
CA LEU A 297 -6.14 -22.14 -8.26
C LEU A 297 -4.66 -22.51 -8.47
N ALA A 298 -4.05 -21.95 -9.51
CA ALA A 298 -2.63 -22.13 -9.78
C ALA A 298 -1.73 -21.39 -8.79
N GLY A 299 -2.22 -20.32 -8.19
CA GLY A 299 -1.49 -19.56 -7.20
C GLY A 299 -2.29 -18.39 -6.62
N VAL A 300 -1.83 -17.93 -5.46
CA VAL A 300 -2.46 -16.83 -4.74
C VAL A 300 -1.38 -15.89 -4.20
N GLY A 301 -1.54 -14.59 -4.48
CA GLY A 301 -0.70 -13.53 -3.94
C GLY A 301 -1.51 -12.63 -3.02
N LEU A 302 -1.10 -12.56 -1.76
CA LEU A 302 -1.78 -11.82 -0.71
C LEU A 302 -0.82 -10.79 -0.11
N ASP A 303 -1.20 -9.53 -0.10
CA ASP A 303 -0.54 -8.52 0.74
C ASP A 303 -1.32 -8.31 2.04
N VAL A 304 -2.54 -8.78 2.10
CA VAL A 304 -3.48 -8.66 3.22
C VAL A 304 -4.03 -10.03 3.58
N TYR A 305 -4.38 -10.19 4.86
CA TYR A 305 -4.91 -11.43 5.40
C TYR A 305 -6.15 -11.14 6.27
N GLU A 306 -7.04 -12.11 6.40
CA GLU A 306 -8.31 -11.93 7.11
C GLU A 306 -8.11 -11.61 8.60
N GLU A 307 -7.24 -12.35 9.25
CA GLU A 307 -6.92 -12.27 10.69
C GLU A 307 -5.51 -11.66 10.89
N GLU A 308 -5.19 -10.57 10.13
CA GLU A 308 -3.86 -9.95 10.18
C GLU A 308 -3.55 -9.22 11.49
N GLU A 309 -4.57 -8.94 12.30
CA GLU A 309 -4.40 -8.24 13.58
C GLU A 309 -3.55 -9.05 14.56
N GLY A 310 -2.53 -8.41 15.13
CA GLY A 310 -1.61 -9.08 16.07
C GLY A 310 -0.52 -9.92 15.40
N ILE A 311 -0.55 -10.08 14.08
CA ILE A 311 0.41 -10.87 13.31
C ILE A 311 1.23 -9.97 12.38
N PHE A 312 0.57 -9.21 11.51
CA PHE A 312 1.27 -8.36 10.56
C PHE A 312 1.92 -7.16 11.25
N PHE A 313 3.06 -6.73 10.72
CA PHE A 313 3.96 -5.71 11.25
C PHE A 313 4.72 -6.09 12.53
N GLU A 314 4.61 -7.34 13.02
CA GLU A 314 5.35 -7.85 14.19
C GLU A 314 6.46 -8.81 13.76
N ASP A 315 7.52 -8.87 14.59
CA ASP A 315 8.56 -9.90 14.45
C ASP A 315 8.24 -11.08 15.35
N LEU A 316 7.57 -12.08 14.79
CA LEU A 316 7.21 -13.33 15.46
C LEU A 316 8.18 -14.47 15.15
N SER A 317 9.40 -14.18 14.64
CA SER A 317 10.35 -15.21 14.20
C SER A 317 10.82 -16.14 15.33
N GLY A 318 10.69 -15.71 16.58
CA GLY A 318 11.01 -16.52 17.77
C GLY A 318 9.80 -17.19 18.44
N GLU A 319 8.61 -17.05 17.88
CA GLU A 319 7.36 -17.48 18.52
C GLU A 319 6.64 -18.57 17.72
N VAL A 320 5.66 -19.20 18.34
CA VAL A 320 4.77 -20.18 17.69
C VAL A 320 3.63 -19.40 17.03
N LEU A 321 3.45 -19.57 15.73
CA LEU A 321 2.28 -19.02 15.03
C LEU A 321 1.04 -19.83 15.43
N HIS A 322 0.07 -19.18 16.11
CA HIS A 322 -1.15 -19.82 16.61
C HIS A 322 -2.28 -19.84 15.58
N ASP A 323 -2.14 -19.11 14.48
CA ASP A 323 -3.12 -19.09 13.40
C ASP A 323 -2.90 -20.29 12.46
N ASP A 324 -3.75 -21.30 12.57
CA ASP A 324 -3.66 -22.54 11.81
C ASP A 324 -3.89 -22.34 10.31
N GLU A 325 -4.74 -21.40 9.91
CA GLU A 325 -5.03 -21.10 8.50
C GLU A 325 -3.86 -20.38 7.84
N LEU A 326 -3.29 -19.38 8.51
CA LEU A 326 -2.09 -18.70 8.01
C LEU A 326 -0.90 -19.66 7.97
N ALA A 327 -0.69 -20.45 9.04
CA ALA A 327 0.35 -21.48 9.07
C ALA A 327 0.19 -22.46 7.89
N ARG A 328 -1.05 -22.84 7.58
CA ARG A 328 -1.36 -23.68 6.43
C ARG A 328 -1.07 -23.00 5.11
N LEU A 329 -1.50 -21.74 4.93
CA LEU A 329 -1.23 -20.96 3.72
C LEU A 329 0.27 -20.84 3.44
N LEU A 330 1.09 -20.60 4.45
CA LEU A 330 2.55 -20.49 4.35
C LEU A 330 3.23 -21.79 3.86
N THR A 331 2.58 -22.96 4.00
CA THR A 331 3.12 -24.23 3.52
C THR A 331 2.88 -24.48 2.03
N PHE A 332 1.97 -23.75 1.36
CA PHE A 332 1.70 -23.97 -0.05
C PHE A 332 2.81 -23.36 -0.94
N PRO A 333 3.35 -24.13 -1.89
CA PRO A 333 4.43 -23.66 -2.76
C PRO A 333 3.98 -22.62 -3.80
N ASN A 334 2.70 -22.43 -3.96
CA ASN A 334 2.03 -21.52 -4.89
C ASN A 334 1.24 -20.40 -4.17
N VAL A 335 1.55 -20.14 -2.92
CA VAL A 335 1.07 -19.00 -2.15
C VAL A 335 2.24 -18.07 -1.88
N LEU A 336 2.02 -16.77 -2.06
CA LEU A 336 2.96 -15.70 -1.72
C LEU A 336 2.24 -14.69 -0.84
N ILE A 337 2.70 -14.52 0.38
CA ILE A 337 2.14 -13.57 1.35
C ILE A 337 3.20 -12.51 1.66
N THR A 338 2.78 -11.27 1.65
CA THR A 338 3.53 -10.12 2.15
C THR A 338 2.72 -9.45 3.25
N SER A 339 3.41 -8.83 4.20
CA SER A 339 2.80 -8.35 5.44
C SER A 339 2.26 -6.92 5.29
N HIS A 340 1.20 -6.75 4.50
CA HIS A 340 0.48 -5.49 4.24
C HIS A 340 1.44 -4.34 3.89
N GLN A 341 2.42 -4.63 3.02
CA GLN A 341 3.51 -3.72 2.68
C GLN A 341 3.35 -3.04 1.31
N ALA A 342 2.24 -3.25 0.60
CA ALA A 342 2.04 -2.70 -0.74
C ALA A 342 2.16 -1.17 -0.80
N PHE A 343 1.92 -0.47 0.31
CA PHE A 343 2.10 0.98 0.41
C PHE A 343 3.55 1.41 0.60
N LEU A 344 4.45 0.54 1.05
CA LEU A 344 5.76 0.88 1.61
C LEU A 344 6.76 1.32 0.53
N THR A 345 6.57 2.52 0.00
CA THR A 345 7.50 3.21 -0.91
C THR A 345 7.86 4.59 -0.37
N ARG A 346 8.99 5.14 -0.82
CA ARG A 346 9.42 6.49 -0.40
C ARG A 346 8.40 7.55 -0.72
N GLU A 347 7.78 7.45 -1.88
CA GLU A 347 6.75 8.36 -2.38
C GLU A 347 5.50 8.29 -1.51
N ALA A 348 5.01 7.09 -1.19
CA ALA A 348 3.86 6.90 -0.33
C ALA A 348 4.12 7.39 1.10
N LEU A 349 5.26 7.01 1.69
CA LEU A 349 5.64 7.46 3.04
C LEU A 349 5.77 9.00 3.13
N SER A 350 6.33 9.63 2.09
CA SER A 350 6.43 11.09 2.03
C SER A 350 5.05 11.74 1.99
N GLU A 351 4.13 11.23 1.18
CA GLU A 351 2.77 11.76 1.06
C GLU A 351 1.94 11.53 2.32
N ILE A 352 2.06 10.34 2.94
CA ILE A 352 1.43 10.01 4.22
C ILE A 352 1.90 11.01 5.29
N ALA A 353 3.21 11.17 5.43
CA ALA A 353 3.79 12.07 6.42
C ALA A 353 3.39 13.53 6.18
N ARG A 354 3.43 14.00 4.92
CA ARG A 354 3.05 15.36 4.55
C ARG A 354 1.57 15.65 4.90
N THR A 355 0.68 14.75 4.57
CA THR A 355 -0.76 14.87 4.86
C THR A 355 -1.01 14.85 6.37
N THR A 356 -0.39 13.92 7.10
CA THR A 356 -0.51 13.81 8.55
C THR A 356 -0.01 15.08 9.26
N VAL A 357 1.17 15.57 8.89
CA VAL A 357 1.76 16.81 9.44
C VAL A 357 0.84 18.01 9.18
N ARG A 358 0.30 18.18 7.97
CA ARG A 358 -0.64 19.27 7.67
C ARG A 358 -1.90 19.18 8.50
N ASN A 359 -2.48 17.99 8.65
CA ASN A 359 -3.68 17.81 9.46
C ASN A 359 -3.42 18.11 10.96
N ILE A 360 -2.26 17.70 11.49
CA ILE A 360 -1.88 18.05 12.87
C ILE A 360 -1.66 19.57 12.99
N SER A 361 -0.96 20.19 12.04
CA SER A 361 -0.70 21.65 12.05
C SER A 361 -2.00 22.48 11.95
N ALA A 362 -3.04 21.93 11.34
CA ALA A 362 -4.35 22.59 11.26
C ALA A 362 -4.98 22.87 12.63
N LEU A 363 -4.61 22.11 13.68
CA LEU A 363 -5.02 22.43 15.07
C LEU A 363 -4.50 23.76 15.59
N ALA A 364 -3.43 24.32 15.00
CA ALA A 364 -2.96 25.66 15.33
C ALA A 364 -3.83 26.78 14.72
N GLY A 365 -4.82 26.41 13.89
CA GLY A 365 -5.73 27.37 13.24
C GLY A 365 -5.12 28.18 12.11
N GLN A 366 -3.92 27.84 11.66
CA GLN A 366 -3.20 28.55 10.58
C GLN A 366 -3.51 28.00 9.18
N GLU A 367 -3.92 26.73 9.11
CA GLU A 367 -4.25 26.02 7.89
C GLU A 367 -5.58 25.26 8.04
N SER A 368 -6.23 24.94 6.93
CA SER A 368 -7.36 24.01 6.91
C SER A 368 -6.86 22.56 6.84
N PHE A 369 -7.66 21.65 7.34
CA PHE A 369 -7.43 20.22 7.10
C PHE A 369 -7.30 19.93 5.61
N VAL A 370 -6.53 18.91 5.27
CA VAL A 370 -6.41 18.46 3.87
C VAL A 370 -7.79 18.06 3.35
N GLU A 371 -8.11 18.45 2.12
CA GLU A 371 -9.37 18.10 1.46
C GLU A 371 -9.61 16.59 1.50
N ASP A 372 -10.85 16.16 1.75
CA ASP A 372 -11.25 14.75 1.90
C ASP A 372 -10.55 13.97 3.04
N SER A 373 -9.79 14.63 3.91
CA SER A 373 -9.12 13.95 5.02
C SER A 373 -10.02 13.76 6.25
N VAL A 374 -10.97 14.66 6.51
CA VAL A 374 -11.83 14.59 7.70
C VAL A 374 -12.87 13.49 7.54
N VAL A 375 -13.00 12.65 8.58
CA VAL A 375 -13.89 11.48 8.64
C VAL A 375 -15.12 11.73 9.54
N THR A 376 -14.95 12.53 10.60
CA THR A 376 -16.01 12.88 11.58
C THR A 376 -16.84 14.09 11.20
#